data_a515811ec05c816c32ea8dcbcc80d4a2
#
_entry.id   a515811ec05c816c32ea8dcbcc80d4a2
#
_cell.length_a   1.000
_cell.length_b   1.000
_cell.length_c   1.000
_cell.angle_alpha   90.00
_cell.angle_beta   90.00
_cell.angle_gamma   90.00
#
_symmetry.space_group_name_H-M   'P 1'
#
loop_
_entity.id
_entity.type
_entity.pdbx_description
1 polymer ?
#
loop_
_entity_poly.entity_id
_entity_poly.type
_entity_poly.pdbx_seq_one_letter_code
_entity_poly.pdbx_strand_id
1 'polypeptide(L)'
;GLSEEEQQQLKVYLANKNIFAVESLLEEKEIPAGCKELLTSLADLFGGIETILGAKDKTDNEQAKEAIERLEKIYRILEAYGLQQYVTFDLGMLSHYEYYTGVIFKAYTYGTGEAIATGGRYDNLLSQFGKKTPAIGFAFVLDELMLALRSQNIDIDAKEEDYLVLYRSANREKAINIGKKI
;
A
#
# COMPACT_ATOMS: atom_id res chain seq x y z
N GLY A 1 -15.24 -16.36 19.38
CA GLY A 1 -14.64 -15.58 18.30
C GLY A 1 -15.40 -14.29 18.04
N LEU A 2 -14.90 -13.46 17.13
CA LEU A 2 -15.56 -12.22 16.74
C LEU A 2 -16.61 -12.46 15.63
N SER A 3 -17.76 -11.77 15.72
CA SER A 3 -18.73 -11.69 14.61
C SER A 3 -18.15 -10.92 13.41
N GLU A 4 -18.82 -10.97 12.27
CA GLU A 4 -18.39 -10.21 11.08
C GLU A 4 -18.38 -8.69 11.34
N GLU A 5 -19.40 -8.18 12.05
CA GLU A 5 -19.48 -6.77 12.43
C GLU A 5 -18.32 -6.36 13.35
N GLU A 6 -18.00 -7.20 14.35
CA GLU A 6 -16.89 -6.97 15.27
C GLU A 6 -15.53 -7.04 14.56
N GLN A 7 -15.38 -7.93 13.58
CA GLN A 7 -14.17 -7.97 12.75
C GLN A 7 -13.98 -6.69 11.94
N GLN A 8 -15.05 -6.15 11.36
CA GLN A 8 -14.98 -4.87 10.64
C GLN A 8 -14.67 -3.71 11.58
N GLN A 9 -15.28 -3.72 12.76
CA GLN A 9 -15.01 -2.71 13.79
C GLN A 9 -13.57 -2.77 14.28
N LEU A 10 -13.03 -3.97 14.50
CA LEU A 10 -11.62 -4.17 14.83
C LEU A 10 -10.68 -3.63 13.77
N LYS A 11 -10.97 -3.86 12.48
CA LYS A 11 -10.19 -3.30 11.38
C LYS A 11 -10.17 -1.76 11.42
N VAL A 12 -11.32 -1.13 11.68
CA VAL A 12 -11.40 0.33 11.81
C VAL A 12 -10.56 0.83 12.99
N TYR A 13 -10.62 0.17 14.13
CA TYR A 13 -9.83 0.55 15.30
C TYR A 13 -8.32 0.40 15.06
N LEU A 14 -7.90 -0.70 14.44
CA LEU A 14 -6.50 -0.92 14.07
C LEU A 14 -6.01 0.11 13.06
N ALA A 15 -6.80 0.38 12.01
CA ALA A 15 -6.46 1.39 10.99
C ALA A 15 -6.27 2.80 11.58
N ASN A 16 -7.05 3.14 12.60
CA ASN A 16 -6.96 4.41 13.31
C ASN A 16 -5.99 4.39 14.50
N LYS A 17 -5.26 3.27 14.71
CA LYS A 17 -4.34 3.06 15.84
C LYS A 17 -5.01 3.33 17.21
N ASN A 18 -6.30 3.03 17.32
CA ASN A 18 -7.07 3.19 18.55
C ASN A 18 -6.95 1.92 19.41
N ILE A 19 -5.80 1.78 20.08
CA ILE A 19 -5.45 0.60 20.89
C ILE A 19 -6.46 0.38 22.00
N PHE A 20 -6.90 1.44 22.66
CA PHE A 20 -7.89 1.34 23.74
C PHE A 20 -9.20 0.69 23.28
N ALA A 21 -9.70 1.09 22.09
CA ALA A 21 -10.91 0.49 21.53
C ALA A 21 -10.68 -0.98 21.10
N VAL A 22 -9.47 -1.32 20.64
CA VAL A 22 -9.08 -2.71 20.35
C VAL A 22 -9.11 -3.54 21.63
N GLU A 23 -8.46 -3.09 22.69
CA GLU A 23 -8.46 -3.77 23.99
C GLU A 23 -9.87 -3.97 24.51
N SER A 24 -10.67 -2.91 24.58
CA SER A 24 -12.06 -2.99 25.06
C SER A 24 -12.91 -3.99 24.25
N LEU A 25 -12.76 -4.02 22.92
CA LEU A 25 -13.47 -4.99 22.08
C LEU A 25 -13.04 -6.43 22.35
N LEU A 26 -11.77 -6.66 22.66
CA LEU A 26 -11.21 -7.99 22.88
C LEU A 26 -11.37 -8.50 24.32
N GLU A 27 -11.54 -7.62 25.31
CA GLU A 27 -11.66 -8.01 26.74
C GLU A 27 -12.86 -8.94 26.99
N GLU A 28 -14.01 -8.62 26.41
CA GLU A 28 -15.26 -9.35 26.59
C GLU A 28 -15.35 -10.64 25.75
N LYS A 29 -14.30 -10.95 24.98
CA LYS A 29 -14.31 -12.06 24.01
C LYS A 29 -13.47 -13.24 24.48
N GLU A 30 -13.99 -14.44 24.24
CA GLU A 30 -13.23 -15.69 24.39
C GLU A 30 -12.26 -15.86 23.21
N ILE A 31 -11.12 -15.17 23.29
CA ILE A 31 -10.02 -15.20 22.32
C ILE A 31 -8.77 -15.64 23.07
N PRO A 32 -7.91 -16.52 22.49
CA PRO A 32 -6.65 -16.91 23.09
C PRO A 32 -5.78 -15.70 23.47
N ALA A 33 -5.15 -15.75 24.64
CA ALA A 33 -4.36 -14.64 25.17
C ALA A 33 -3.28 -14.15 24.19
N GLY A 34 -2.56 -15.07 23.54
CA GLY A 34 -1.57 -14.72 22.52
C GLY A 34 -2.14 -13.98 21.29
N CYS A 35 -3.40 -14.30 20.90
CA CYS A 35 -4.09 -13.57 19.86
C CYS A 35 -4.46 -12.15 20.30
N LYS A 36 -4.91 -11.98 21.55
CA LYS A 36 -5.21 -10.65 22.09
C LYS A 36 -3.95 -9.79 22.12
N GLU A 37 -2.86 -10.33 22.67
CA GLU A 37 -1.57 -9.65 22.72
C GLU A 37 -1.05 -9.24 21.32
N LEU A 38 -1.15 -10.14 20.33
CA LEU A 38 -0.76 -9.83 18.98
C LEU A 38 -1.61 -8.68 18.40
N LEU A 39 -2.93 -8.77 18.51
CA LEU A 39 -3.86 -7.77 17.95
C LEU A 39 -3.67 -6.39 18.58
N THR A 40 -3.45 -6.32 19.89
CA THR A 40 -3.17 -5.05 20.57
C THR A 40 -1.79 -4.48 20.18
N SER A 41 -0.81 -5.35 19.93
CA SER A 41 0.55 -4.92 19.53
C SER A 41 0.65 -4.51 18.06
N LEU A 42 -0.28 -4.90 17.18
CA LEU A 42 -0.20 -4.61 15.73
C LEU A 42 -0.05 -3.14 15.41
N ALA A 43 -0.72 -2.27 16.18
CA ALA A 43 -0.65 -0.82 15.95
C ALA A 43 0.75 -0.23 16.22
N ASP A 44 1.55 -0.91 17.05
CA ASP A 44 2.91 -0.51 17.44
C ASP A 44 3.99 -1.27 16.64
N LEU A 45 3.61 -2.28 15.86
CA LEU A 45 4.53 -3.03 15.01
C LEU A 45 4.87 -2.24 13.74
N PHE A 46 5.67 -1.20 13.95
CA PHE A 46 6.20 -0.31 12.91
C PHE A 46 7.72 -0.23 13.03
N GLY A 47 8.44 -0.40 11.90
CA GLY A 47 9.91 -0.32 11.91
C GLY A 47 10.58 -1.03 10.75
N GLY A 48 11.83 -1.44 10.96
CA GLY A 48 12.64 -2.16 9.99
C GLY A 48 12.32 -3.66 9.93
N ILE A 49 13.28 -4.41 9.42
CA ILE A 49 13.15 -5.88 9.26
C ILE A 49 12.94 -6.60 10.61
N GLU A 50 13.51 -6.08 11.68
CA GLU A 50 13.39 -6.62 13.04
C GLU A 50 11.92 -6.67 13.51
N THR A 51 11.11 -5.71 13.07
CA THR A 51 9.66 -5.69 13.35
C THR A 51 8.96 -6.91 12.77
N ILE A 52 9.30 -7.28 11.51
CA ILE A 52 8.73 -8.46 10.85
C ILE A 52 9.19 -9.74 11.54
N LEU A 53 10.47 -9.86 11.84
CA LEU A 53 11.03 -11.05 12.48
C LEU A 53 10.43 -11.25 13.87
N GLY A 54 10.33 -10.18 14.67
CA GLY A 54 9.71 -10.24 16.00
C GLY A 54 8.22 -10.55 15.96
N ALA A 55 7.49 -10.18 14.91
CA ALA A 55 6.08 -10.51 14.75
C ALA A 55 5.85 -11.99 14.41
N LYS A 56 6.78 -12.63 13.71
CA LYS A 56 6.70 -14.05 13.34
C LYS A 56 6.65 -14.95 14.57
N ASP A 57 7.43 -14.62 15.60
CA ASP A 57 7.51 -15.38 16.83
C ASP A 57 6.27 -15.21 17.74
N LYS A 58 5.45 -14.20 17.47
CA LYS A 58 4.25 -13.88 18.25
C LYS A 58 2.98 -14.55 17.76
N THR A 59 3.02 -15.28 16.65
CA THR A 59 1.82 -15.89 16.07
C THR A 59 2.01 -17.35 15.73
N ASP A 60 0.98 -18.15 16.04
CA ASP A 60 0.87 -19.55 15.59
C ASP A 60 0.00 -19.71 14.34
N ASN A 61 -0.56 -18.62 13.85
CA ASN A 61 -1.40 -18.63 12.65
C ASN A 61 -0.54 -18.78 11.39
N GLU A 62 -0.70 -19.88 10.66
CA GLU A 62 0.10 -20.20 9.47
C GLU A 62 -0.06 -19.16 8.36
N GLN A 63 -1.27 -18.60 8.13
CA GLN A 63 -1.48 -17.56 7.11
C GLN A 63 -0.74 -16.26 7.48
N ALA A 64 -0.71 -15.93 8.78
CA ALA A 64 0.06 -14.77 9.26
C ALA A 64 1.57 -15.00 9.07
N LYS A 65 2.07 -16.20 9.39
CA LYS A 65 3.48 -16.56 9.16
C LYS A 65 3.85 -16.46 7.68
N GLU A 66 3.03 -17.01 6.79
CA GLU A 66 3.24 -16.93 5.34
C GLU A 66 3.27 -15.47 4.84
N ALA A 67 2.40 -14.61 5.36
CA ALA A 67 2.38 -13.19 5.03
C ALA A 67 3.67 -12.49 5.50
N ILE A 68 4.11 -12.78 6.72
CA ILE A 68 5.37 -12.24 7.28
C ILE A 68 6.57 -12.73 6.46
N GLU A 69 6.64 -14.00 6.11
CA GLU A 69 7.71 -14.55 5.26
C GLU A 69 7.74 -13.91 3.87
N ARG A 70 6.58 -13.54 3.35
CA ARG A 70 6.52 -12.81 2.07
C ARG A 70 7.11 -11.41 2.20
N LEU A 71 6.83 -10.69 3.29
CA LEU A 71 7.43 -9.39 3.56
C LEU A 71 8.96 -9.51 3.74
N GLU A 72 9.43 -10.53 4.43
CA GLU A 72 10.87 -10.81 4.57
C GLU A 72 11.52 -11.04 3.20
N LYS A 73 10.91 -11.84 2.33
CA LYS A 73 11.42 -12.07 0.97
C LYS A 73 11.50 -10.77 0.17
N ILE A 74 10.49 -9.91 0.28
CA ILE A 74 10.48 -8.59 -0.37
C ILE A 74 11.65 -7.75 0.15
N TYR A 75 11.84 -7.71 1.47
CA TYR A 75 12.95 -6.97 2.07
C TYR A 75 14.31 -7.44 1.54
N ARG A 76 14.54 -8.77 1.46
CA ARG A 76 15.79 -9.32 0.93
C ARG A 76 16.05 -8.93 -0.53
N ILE A 77 15.00 -8.83 -1.32
CA ILE A 77 15.12 -8.35 -2.71
C ILE A 77 15.48 -6.86 -2.71
N LEU A 78 14.83 -6.05 -1.91
CA LEU A 78 15.12 -4.61 -1.80
C LEU A 78 16.54 -4.36 -1.26
N GLU A 79 17.00 -5.19 -0.32
CA GLU A 79 18.38 -5.17 0.18
C GLU A 79 19.39 -5.44 -0.94
N ALA A 80 19.12 -6.42 -1.82
CA ALA A 80 19.95 -6.70 -2.98
C ALA A 80 20.02 -5.55 -3.99
N TYR A 81 18.96 -4.71 -4.04
CA TYR A 81 18.95 -3.46 -4.82
C TYR A 81 19.52 -2.25 -4.07
N GLY A 82 19.93 -2.39 -2.81
CA GLY A 82 20.40 -1.27 -1.97
C GLY A 82 19.31 -0.28 -1.57
N LEU A 83 18.03 -0.71 -1.55
CA LEU A 83 16.85 0.13 -1.28
C LEU A 83 16.26 -0.06 0.12
N GLN A 84 16.84 -0.93 0.94
CA GLN A 84 16.32 -1.28 2.27
C GLN A 84 16.18 -0.08 3.21
N GLN A 85 17.02 0.94 3.06
CA GLN A 85 16.97 2.17 3.88
C GLN A 85 15.74 3.04 3.63
N TYR A 86 15.05 2.81 2.54
CA TYR A 86 13.83 3.56 2.16
C TYR A 86 12.56 2.84 2.54
N VAL A 87 12.66 1.68 3.21
CA VAL A 87 11.50 0.82 3.50
C VAL A 87 11.32 0.65 4.99
N THR A 88 10.11 0.87 5.42
CA THR A 88 9.62 0.53 6.76
C THR A 88 8.40 -0.37 6.65
N PHE A 89 8.16 -1.17 7.67
CA PHE A 89 7.01 -2.05 7.75
C PHE A 89 6.03 -1.52 8.80
N ASP A 90 4.76 -1.52 8.45
CA ASP A 90 3.66 -1.21 9.36
C ASP A 90 2.66 -2.37 9.30
N LEU A 91 2.70 -3.26 10.30
CA LEU A 91 1.81 -4.42 10.36
C LEU A 91 0.39 -4.05 10.77
N GLY A 92 0.18 -2.84 11.28
CA GLY A 92 -1.13 -2.27 11.55
C GLY A 92 -1.77 -1.58 10.33
N MET A 93 -1.03 -1.48 9.20
CA MET A 93 -1.55 -0.83 8.01
C MET A 93 -2.62 -1.69 7.33
N LEU A 94 -3.82 -1.17 7.23
CA LEU A 94 -4.93 -1.80 6.53
C LEU A 94 -5.31 -0.99 5.28
N SER A 95 -5.81 -1.69 4.26
CA SER A 95 -6.36 -1.06 3.06
C SER A 95 -7.87 -0.93 3.17
N HIS A 96 -8.40 0.17 2.65
CA HIS A 96 -9.84 0.33 2.42
C HIS A 96 -10.32 -0.47 1.20
N TYR A 97 -9.40 -0.94 0.35
CA TYR A 97 -9.74 -1.70 -0.86
C TYR A 97 -9.70 -3.20 -0.57
N GLU A 98 -10.84 -3.86 -0.68
CA GLU A 98 -11.00 -5.30 -0.40
C GLU A 98 -10.42 -6.20 -1.50
N TYR A 99 -10.05 -5.63 -2.65
CA TYR A 99 -9.50 -6.42 -3.76
C TYR A 99 -8.02 -6.80 -3.60
N TYR A 100 -7.30 -6.20 -2.65
CA TYR A 100 -5.91 -6.59 -2.40
C TYR A 100 -5.84 -7.98 -1.75
N THR A 101 -4.96 -8.82 -2.29
CA THR A 101 -4.76 -10.21 -1.86
C THR A 101 -3.36 -10.46 -1.31
N GLY A 102 -2.52 -9.45 -1.25
CA GLY A 102 -1.14 -9.56 -0.81
C GLY A 102 -0.61 -8.28 -0.22
N VAL A 103 0.67 -8.00 -0.47
CA VAL A 103 1.32 -6.79 0.04
C VAL A 103 0.60 -5.53 -0.42
N ILE A 104 0.43 -4.61 0.51
CA ILE A 104 0.02 -3.23 0.25
C ILE A 104 1.18 -2.31 0.60
N PHE A 105 1.28 -1.17 -0.06
CA PHE A 105 2.34 -0.20 0.20
C PHE A 105 1.86 1.23 -0.03
N LYS A 106 2.50 2.15 0.66
CA LYS A 106 2.35 3.59 0.50
C LYS A 106 3.73 4.21 0.37
N ALA A 107 3.85 5.23 -0.44
CA ALA A 107 5.08 6.02 -0.53
C ALA A 107 4.86 7.40 0.07
N TYR A 108 5.83 7.83 0.86
CA TYR A 108 5.84 9.13 1.52
C TYR A 108 7.11 9.89 1.14
N THR A 109 7.03 11.19 1.19
CA THR A 109 8.18 12.07 1.00
C THR A 109 8.05 13.32 1.89
N TYR A 110 9.08 14.13 1.90
CA TYR A 110 9.05 15.38 2.65
C TYR A 110 8.14 16.43 1.98
N GLY A 111 7.52 17.28 2.80
CA GLY A 111 6.72 18.42 2.34
C GLY A 111 5.24 18.13 2.15
N THR A 112 4.78 16.92 2.48
CA THR A 112 3.37 16.55 2.57
C THR A 112 3.13 15.68 3.79
N GLY A 113 1.92 15.71 4.35
CA GLY A 113 1.50 14.85 5.46
C GLY A 113 0.86 13.55 5.01
N GLU A 114 0.57 13.40 3.72
CA GLU A 114 -0.12 12.28 3.14
C GLU A 114 0.79 11.47 2.19
N ALA A 115 0.33 10.26 1.84
CA ALA A 115 1.05 9.42 0.91
C ALA A 115 0.98 10.00 -0.52
N ILE A 116 2.13 10.10 -1.18
CA ILE A 116 2.22 10.53 -2.59
C ILE A 116 1.89 9.40 -3.57
N ALA A 117 1.94 8.15 -3.12
CA ALA A 117 1.50 6.99 -3.90
C ALA A 117 0.99 5.88 -2.98
N THR A 118 0.05 5.10 -3.48
CA THR A 118 -0.51 3.94 -2.80
C THR A 118 -0.73 2.80 -3.79
N GLY A 119 -0.50 1.58 -3.34
CA GLY A 119 -0.64 0.41 -4.20
C GLY A 119 -0.65 -0.91 -3.45
N GLY A 120 -0.73 -1.99 -4.20
CA GLY A 120 -0.69 -3.34 -3.65
C GLY A 120 -0.88 -4.44 -4.69
N ARG A 121 -0.77 -5.68 -4.22
CA ARG A 121 -0.97 -6.88 -5.02
C ARG A 121 -2.44 -7.31 -5.00
N TYR A 122 -2.97 -7.66 -6.15
CA TYR A 122 -4.34 -8.14 -6.34
C TYR A 122 -4.38 -9.27 -7.37
N ASP A 123 -4.64 -10.48 -6.90
CA ASP A 123 -4.58 -11.69 -7.74
C ASP A 123 -5.95 -12.09 -8.32
N ASN A 124 -7.04 -11.60 -7.69
CA ASN A 124 -8.40 -12.02 -8.02
C ASN A 124 -9.18 -11.00 -8.85
N LEU A 125 -8.74 -9.74 -8.91
CA LEU A 125 -9.49 -8.67 -9.57
C LEU A 125 -9.69 -8.97 -11.06
N LEU A 126 -8.65 -9.42 -11.76
CA LEU A 126 -8.72 -9.71 -13.19
C LEU A 126 -9.55 -10.95 -13.51
N SER A 127 -9.82 -11.82 -12.54
CA SER A 127 -10.68 -13.00 -12.74
C SER A 127 -12.13 -12.62 -13.03
N GLN A 128 -12.59 -11.45 -12.54
CA GLN A 128 -13.91 -10.90 -12.84
C GLN A 128 -14.06 -10.52 -14.32
N PHE A 129 -12.93 -10.32 -15.02
CA PHE A 129 -12.86 -10.05 -16.45
C PHE A 129 -12.41 -11.28 -17.26
N GLY A 130 -12.55 -12.48 -16.69
CA GLY A 130 -12.29 -13.76 -17.36
C GLY A 130 -10.82 -14.19 -17.39
N LYS A 131 -9.88 -13.48 -16.73
CA LYS A 131 -8.46 -13.81 -16.75
C LYS A 131 -7.91 -13.97 -15.33
N LYS A 132 -7.60 -15.20 -14.90
CA LYS A 132 -6.86 -15.45 -13.65
C LYS A 132 -5.39 -15.11 -13.84
N THR A 133 -4.98 -13.97 -13.34
CA THR A 133 -3.58 -13.50 -13.43
C THR A 133 -3.27 -12.65 -12.20
N PRO A 134 -2.20 -12.95 -11.45
CA PRO A 134 -1.74 -12.08 -10.40
C PRO A 134 -1.30 -10.73 -10.99
N ALA A 135 -1.61 -9.66 -10.26
CA ALA A 135 -1.24 -8.32 -10.65
C ALA A 135 -0.80 -7.50 -9.43
N ILE A 136 0.03 -6.52 -9.70
CA ILE A 136 0.41 -5.50 -8.75
C ILE A 136 0.31 -4.15 -9.44
N GLY A 137 -0.14 -3.12 -8.73
CA GLY A 137 -0.25 -1.79 -9.28
C GLY A 137 -0.20 -0.73 -8.19
N PHE A 138 -0.03 0.49 -8.62
CA PHE A 138 -0.08 1.65 -7.73
C PHE A 138 -0.62 2.87 -8.47
N ALA A 139 -1.06 3.85 -7.70
CA ALA A 139 -1.50 5.14 -8.20
C ALA A 139 -0.76 6.26 -7.46
N PHE A 140 -0.37 7.30 -8.19
CA PHE A 140 0.09 8.54 -7.59
C PHE A 140 -1.11 9.40 -7.16
N VAL A 141 -0.97 10.04 -5.99
CA VAL A 141 -1.84 11.12 -5.55
C VAL A 141 -1.23 12.41 -6.07
N LEU A 142 -1.72 12.87 -7.23
CA LEU A 142 -1.07 13.94 -7.98
C LEU A 142 -0.96 15.24 -7.19
N ASP A 143 -2.00 15.61 -6.45
CA ASP A 143 -2.00 16.83 -5.65
C ASP A 143 -0.92 16.80 -4.56
N GLU A 144 -0.77 15.66 -3.87
CA GLU A 144 0.26 15.46 -2.85
C GLU A 144 1.67 15.46 -3.45
N LEU A 145 1.82 14.81 -4.61
CA LEU A 145 3.10 14.81 -5.33
C LEU A 145 3.50 16.23 -5.75
N MET A 146 2.57 17.00 -6.28
CA MET A 146 2.82 18.41 -6.67
C MET A 146 3.12 19.29 -5.47
N LEU A 147 2.43 19.08 -4.35
CA LEU A 147 2.71 19.76 -3.09
C LEU A 147 4.13 19.46 -2.60
N ALA A 148 4.52 18.18 -2.60
CA ALA A 148 5.84 17.73 -2.18
C ALA A 148 6.96 18.35 -3.06
N LEU A 149 6.79 18.35 -4.37
CA LEU A 149 7.75 18.95 -5.32
C LEU A 149 7.96 20.44 -5.05
N ARG A 150 6.85 21.18 -4.87
CA ARG A 150 6.91 22.61 -4.50
C ARG A 150 7.59 22.86 -3.16
N SER A 151 7.26 22.06 -2.14
CA SER A 151 7.85 22.20 -0.79
C SER A 151 9.35 21.93 -0.78
N GLN A 152 9.82 21.06 -1.67
CA GLN A 152 11.24 20.71 -1.80
C GLN A 152 11.97 21.59 -2.83
N ASN A 153 11.30 22.58 -3.43
CA ASN A 153 11.82 23.43 -4.50
C ASN A 153 12.38 22.61 -5.69
N ILE A 154 11.68 21.51 -6.02
CA ILE A 154 12.01 20.71 -7.20
C ILE A 154 11.19 21.25 -8.36
N ASP A 155 11.86 21.95 -9.29
CA ASP A 155 11.23 22.40 -10.51
C ASP A 155 11.10 21.23 -11.49
N ILE A 156 9.89 21.06 -12.01
CA ILE A 156 9.66 20.20 -13.15
C ILE A 156 9.83 21.06 -14.39
N ASP A 157 10.88 20.80 -15.14
CA ASP A 157 11.06 21.41 -16.46
C ASP A 157 9.99 20.83 -17.42
N ALA A 158 8.77 21.33 -17.26
CA ALA A 158 7.69 21.02 -18.17
C ALA A 158 8.04 21.72 -19.49
N LYS A 159 8.56 20.99 -20.46
CA LYS A 159 8.65 21.50 -21.81
C LYS A 159 7.23 21.89 -22.21
N GLU A 160 6.98 23.18 -22.36
CA GLU A 160 5.79 23.65 -23.00
C GLU A 160 5.78 23.05 -24.41
N GLU A 161 4.82 22.17 -24.67
CA GLU A 161 4.59 21.70 -26.02
C GLU A 161 3.96 22.86 -26.78
N ASP A 162 4.77 23.58 -27.56
CA ASP A 162 4.36 24.75 -28.34
C ASP A 162 3.52 24.39 -29.59
N TYR A 163 3.16 23.12 -29.75
CA TYR A 163 2.52 22.65 -30.95
C TYR A 163 1.13 22.04 -30.71
N LEU A 164 0.13 22.68 -31.31
CA LEU A 164 -1.24 22.15 -31.38
C LEU A 164 -1.54 21.69 -32.82
N VAL A 165 -1.65 20.38 -33.02
CA VAL A 165 -2.02 19.81 -34.32
C VAL A 165 -3.53 19.69 -34.46
N LEU A 166 -4.17 20.62 -35.13
CA LEU A 166 -5.59 20.59 -35.47
C LEU A 166 -5.82 19.82 -36.78
N TYR A 167 -6.76 18.89 -36.78
CA TYR A 167 -7.08 18.10 -37.97
C TYR A 167 -8.57 17.79 -38.10
N ARG A 168 -9.02 17.55 -39.36
CA ARG A 168 -10.34 16.96 -39.63
C ARG A 168 -10.22 15.43 -39.62
N SER A 169 -11.30 14.71 -39.29
CA SER A 169 -11.32 13.27 -39.17
C SER A 169 -10.70 12.52 -40.37
N ALA A 170 -10.88 13.04 -41.56
CA ALA A 170 -10.29 12.48 -42.80
C ALA A 170 -8.75 12.54 -42.84
N ASN A 171 -8.11 13.39 -42.02
CA ASN A 171 -6.66 13.59 -41.99
C ASN A 171 -5.99 13.09 -40.72
N ARG A 172 -6.69 12.26 -39.92
CA ARG A 172 -6.21 11.78 -38.63
C ARG A 172 -4.84 11.11 -38.68
N GLU A 173 -4.65 10.21 -39.62
CA GLU A 173 -3.41 9.45 -39.78
C GLU A 173 -2.22 10.39 -40.11
N LYS A 174 -2.46 11.36 -40.98
CA LYS A 174 -1.46 12.38 -41.33
C LYS A 174 -1.10 13.27 -40.14
N ALA A 175 -2.09 13.65 -39.33
CA ALA A 175 -1.90 14.45 -38.14
C ALA A 175 -1.09 13.69 -37.07
N ILE A 176 -1.40 12.40 -36.85
CA ILE A 176 -0.65 11.53 -35.93
C ILE A 176 0.84 11.45 -36.39
N ASN A 177 1.07 11.26 -37.67
CA ASN A 177 2.44 11.18 -38.23
C ASN A 177 3.23 12.49 -38.11
N ILE A 178 2.55 13.62 -38.13
CA ILE A 178 3.17 14.94 -37.88
C ILE A 178 3.50 15.06 -36.38
N GLY A 179 2.55 14.78 -35.49
CA GLY A 179 2.76 14.87 -34.04
C GLY A 179 3.83 13.92 -33.48
N LYS A 180 4.16 12.82 -34.18
CA LYS A 180 5.28 11.94 -33.85
C LYS A 180 6.66 12.47 -34.23
N LYS A 181 6.72 13.51 -35.04
CA LYS A 181 7.97 14.10 -35.57
C LYS A 181 8.35 15.41 -34.86
N ILE A 182 7.42 15.94 -34.10
CA ILE A 182 7.60 17.12 -33.25
C ILE A 182 8.01 16.69 -31.87
#